data_748b22ed2f4f2d34577dbab75c25f4bd
#
_entry.id   748b22ed2f4f2d34577dbab75c25f4bd
#
_cell.length_a   1.000
_cell.length_b   1.000
_cell.length_c   1.000
_cell.angle_alpha   90.00
_cell.angle_beta   90.00
_cell.angle_gamma   90.00
#
_symmetry.space_group_name_H-M   'P 1'
#
loop_
_entity.id
_entity.type
_entity.pdbx_description
1 polymer ?
#
loop_
_entity_poly.entity_id
_entity_poly.type
_entity_poly.pdbx_seq_one_letter_code
_entity_poly.pdbx_strand_id
1 'polypeptide(L)'
;MHQVIARCRTGSSHIMRHKPCQDRLCRVQTPDFTLVAVADGHGSAEYTRSGLGARFAVYAAQKVLPSDAPDEEVVADIKWLYDHMVARHMARHPLSEREMGLLSAARLHPVAAYGCTLAVAVIDYAHNSTTRYCLGDSGVFCIGADGRFPPSMPEDPACVGSATSSMCQSPETVKQHFRIQHIDGIVAAAGVYSDGAEAEDWRAAEVLFSKGDEASEESMENRVEKLLKVTDHGDDQTFVLAVEPDAVSTDDFQAGLAEEVHRGHQLLAITRGVEKRKQMETYLRLLLGKAKRLSGNEAVKFKDEVLRPAAEEFAALNNTIDVLRKELEEVP
;
A
#
# COMPACT_ATOMS: atom_id res chain seq x y z
N MET A 1 11.39 -22.71 4.48
CA MET A 1 11.84 -21.69 3.49
C MET A 1 10.61 -21.18 2.77
N HIS A 2 10.46 -19.87 2.65
CA HIS A 2 9.26 -19.25 2.04
C HIS A 2 9.09 -19.64 0.57
N GLN A 3 7.86 -19.95 0.16
CA GLN A 3 7.47 -19.99 -1.23
C GLN A 3 7.31 -18.54 -1.73
N VAL A 4 7.77 -18.22 -2.94
CA VAL A 4 7.62 -16.86 -3.50
C VAL A 4 6.72 -16.88 -4.73
N ILE A 5 5.64 -16.10 -4.66
CA ILE A 5 4.67 -15.90 -5.74
C ILE A 5 4.78 -14.45 -6.20
N ALA A 6 4.89 -14.24 -7.51
CA ALA A 6 5.04 -12.90 -8.07
C ALA A 6 4.07 -12.70 -9.25
N ARG A 7 3.44 -11.56 -9.30
CA ARG A 7 2.57 -11.12 -10.40
C ARG A 7 2.87 -9.67 -10.74
N CYS A 8 2.89 -9.38 -12.03
CA CYS A 8 2.99 -8.02 -12.55
C CYS A 8 2.06 -7.91 -13.77
N ARG A 9 1.18 -6.94 -13.77
CA ARG A 9 0.17 -6.72 -14.81
C ARG A 9 0.21 -5.27 -15.26
N THR A 10 0.05 -5.06 -16.55
CA THR A 10 -0.15 -3.71 -17.09
C THR A 10 -1.59 -3.29 -16.82
N GLY A 11 -1.75 -2.11 -16.21
CA GLY A 11 -3.05 -1.53 -15.92
C GLY A 11 -3.90 -1.23 -17.16
N SER A 12 -5.20 -1.30 -17.01
CA SER A 12 -6.13 -1.05 -18.13
C SER A 12 -5.99 0.35 -18.72
N SER A 13 -5.67 1.36 -17.90
CA SER A 13 -5.40 2.72 -18.35
C SER A 13 -4.11 2.82 -19.18
N HIS A 14 -3.08 2.04 -18.85
CA HIS A 14 -1.83 1.95 -19.63
C HIS A 14 -2.06 1.22 -20.93
N ILE A 15 -2.80 0.10 -20.93
CA ILE A 15 -3.17 -0.63 -22.15
C ILE A 15 -3.89 0.28 -23.13
N MET A 16 -4.91 1.02 -22.68
CA MET A 16 -5.65 1.97 -23.53
C MET A 16 -4.78 3.09 -24.13
N ARG A 17 -3.72 3.48 -23.41
CA ARG A 17 -2.77 4.53 -23.86
C ARG A 17 -1.56 3.96 -24.57
N HIS A 18 -1.50 2.66 -24.83
CA HIS A 18 -0.35 1.94 -25.41
C HIS A 18 0.97 2.18 -24.64
N LYS A 19 0.89 2.36 -23.31
CA LYS A 19 2.04 2.44 -22.42
C LYS A 19 2.44 1.05 -21.93
N PRO A 20 3.73 0.73 -21.86
CA PRO A 20 4.19 -0.49 -21.20
C PRO A 20 4.00 -0.39 -19.69
N CYS A 21 3.96 -1.52 -19.01
CA CYS A 21 4.03 -1.57 -17.56
C CYS A 21 5.31 -0.88 -17.06
N GLN A 22 5.16 0.06 -16.14
CA GLN A 22 6.26 0.83 -15.57
C GLN A 22 6.77 0.23 -14.26
N ASP A 23 6.02 -0.70 -13.66
CA ASP A 23 6.44 -1.44 -12.46
C ASP A 23 7.54 -2.46 -12.76
N ARG A 24 8.34 -2.73 -11.74
CA ARG A 24 9.32 -3.83 -11.74
C ARG A 24 9.32 -4.54 -10.40
N LEU A 25 9.64 -5.82 -10.46
CA LEU A 25 9.80 -6.65 -9.28
C LEU A 25 11.14 -7.38 -9.28
N CYS A 26 11.55 -7.79 -8.09
CA CYS A 26 12.70 -8.66 -7.87
C CYS A 26 12.35 -9.68 -6.78
N ARG A 27 12.93 -10.88 -6.90
CA ARG A 27 12.91 -11.91 -5.87
C ARG A 27 14.25 -12.61 -5.81
N VAL A 28 14.78 -12.81 -4.62
CA VAL A 28 15.99 -13.57 -4.39
C VAL A 28 15.72 -14.55 -3.26
N GLN A 29 16.13 -15.80 -3.44
CA GLN A 29 16.04 -16.81 -2.42
C GLN A 29 17.39 -17.50 -2.29
N THR A 30 17.89 -17.57 -1.09
CA THR A 30 19.11 -18.29 -0.69
C THR A 30 18.82 -19.10 0.58
N PRO A 31 19.72 -19.97 1.03
CA PRO A 31 19.56 -20.61 2.32
C PRO A 31 19.53 -19.62 3.50
N ASP A 32 20.15 -18.46 3.35
CA ASP A 32 20.33 -17.47 4.41
C ASP A 32 19.23 -16.41 4.44
N PHE A 33 18.60 -16.11 3.31
CA PHE A 33 17.53 -15.10 3.25
C PHE A 33 16.58 -15.27 2.06
N THR A 34 15.39 -14.67 2.18
CA THR A 34 14.46 -14.38 1.09
C THR A 34 14.29 -12.87 0.98
N LEU A 35 14.50 -12.31 -0.21
CA LEU A 35 14.25 -10.91 -0.53
C LEU A 35 13.17 -10.82 -1.61
N VAL A 36 12.17 -9.97 -1.37
CA VAL A 36 11.15 -9.60 -2.36
C VAL A 36 11.09 -8.07 -2.46
N ALA A 37 11.00 -7.56 -3.68
CA ALA A 37 11.02 -6.12 -3.94
C ALA A 37 10.09 -5.75 -5.09
N VAL A 38 9.46 -4.57 -4.98
CA VAL A 38 8.67 -3.91 -6.03
C VAL A 38 9.12 -2.45 -6.11
N ALA A 39 9.14 -1.91 -7.32
CA ALA A 39 9.28 -0.50 -7.59
C ALA A 39 8.25 -0.10 -8.65
N ASP A 40 7.52 0.97 -8.37
CA ASP A 40 6.54 1.58 -9.25
C ASP A 40 7.16 2.76 -9.98
N GLY A 41 7.05 2.77 -11.29
CA GLY A 41 7.55 3.87 -12.12
C GLY A 41 6.47 4.92 -12.35
N HIS A 42 6.72 6.16 -11.94
CA HIS A 42 5.75 7.25 -12.05
C HIS A 42 5.09 7.40 -13.42
N GLY A 43 3.76 7.51 -13.45
CA GLY A 43 2.93 7.49 -14.66
C GLY A 43 2.82 8.82 -15.43
N SER A 44 3.20 9.96 -14.84
CA SER A 44 3.10 11.28 -15.46
C SER A 44 4.03 11.45 -16.68
N ALA A 45 3.71 12.38 -17.57
CA ALA A 45 4.34 12.49 -18.90
C ALA A 45 5.83 12.80 -18.87
N GLU A 46 6.32 13.48 -17.84
CA GLU A 46 7.72 13.84 -17.62
C GLU A 46 8.60 12.67 -17.18
N TYR A 47 8.03 11.62 -16.60
CA TYR A 47 8.74 10.42 -16.12
C TYR A 47 8.90 9.38 -17.26
N THR A 48 9.46 9.80 -18.38
CA THR A 48 9.50 9.04 -19.63
C THR A 48 10.27 7.72 -19.57
N ARG A 49 11.13 7.56 -18.55
CA ARG A 49 11.99 6.39 -18.33
C ARG A 49 11.77 5.74 -16.96
N SER A 50 10.61 5.99 -16.35
CA SER A 50 10.30 5.50 -14.99
C SER A 50 10.37 3.98 -14.86
N GLY A 51 9.92 3.20 -15.85
CA GLY A 51 10.08 1.75 -15.85
C GLY A 51 11.55 1.26 -15.90
N LEU A 52 12.50 2.09 -16.42
CA LEU A 52 13.93 1.82 -16.27
C LEU A 52 14.40 2.22 -14.86
N GLY A 53 13.90 3.33 -14.32
CA GLY A 53 14.14 3.73 -12.96
C GLY A 53 13.71 2.66 -11.97
N ALA A 54 12.49 2.14 -12.11
CA ALA A 54 11.98 1.03 -11.31
C ALA A 54 12.89 -0.22 -11.39
N ARG A 55 13.37 -0.56 -12.59
CA ARG A 55 14.35 -1.66 -12.77
C ARG A 55 15.66 -1.39 -12.04
N PHE A 56 16.15 -0.15 -12.05
CA PHE A 56 17.38 0.20 -11.36
C PHE A 56 17.19 0.19 -9.84
N ALA A 57 16.04 0.61 -9.35
CA ALA A 57 15.73 0.62 -7.92
C ALA A 57 15.70 -0.80 -7.34
N VAL A 58 14.94 -1.73 -7.95
CA VAL A 58 14.90 -3.13 -7.48
C VAL A 58 16.26 -3.82 -7.61
N TYR A 59 17.04 -3.49 -8.65
CA TYR A 59 18.39 -4.03 -8.79
C TYR A 59 19.34 -3.49 -7.73
N ALA A 60 19.26 -2.19 -7.40
CA ALA A 60 20.08 -1.59 -6.34
C ALA A 60 19.77 -2.25 -4.97
N ALA A 61 18.48 -2.39 -4.64
CA ALA A 61 18.07 -3.09 -3.43
C ALA A 61 18.60 -4.53 -3.39
N GLN A 62 18.45 -5.29 -4.47
CA GLN A 62 18.97 -6.67 -4.58
C GLN A 62 20.48 -6.78 -4.36
N LYS A 63 21.25 -5.75 -4.72
CA LYS A 63 22.72 -5.77 -4.62
C LYS A 63 23.23 -5.33 -3.25
N VAL A 64 22.48 -4.52 -2.57
CA VAL A 64 22.84 -3.98 -1.25
C VAL A 64 22.27 -4.84 -0.11
N LEU A 65 21.09 -5.45 -0.29
CA LEU A 65 20.38 -6.18 0.75
C LEU A 65 20.52 -7.72 0.60
N PRO A 66 20.55 -8.48 1.73
CA PRO A 66 20.64 -7.99 3.11
C PRO A 66 21.99 -7.33 3.40
N SER A 67 22.05 -6.51 4.45
CA SER A 67 23.28 -5.81 4.85
C SER A 67 23.32 -5.67 6.38
N ASP A 68 24.51 -5.84 6.94
CA ASP A 68 24.78 -5.59 8.37
C ASP A 68 25.20 -4.14 8.65
N ALA A 69 25.26 -3.29 7.61
CA ALA A 69 25.57 -1.88 7.75
C ALA A 69 24.42 -1.14 8.45
N PRO A 70 24.70 0.00 9.11
CA PRO A 70 23.66 0.86 9.66
C PRO A 70 22.66 1.31 8.59
N ASP A 71 21.40 1.46 8.97
CA ASP A 71 20.30 1.81 8.07
C ASP A 71 20.61 3.00 7.15
N GLU A 72 21.28 4.03 7.70
CA GLU A 72 21.66 5.22 6.93
C GLU A 72 22.67 4.92 5.81
N GLU A 73 23.59 3.99 6.05
CA GLU A 73 24.56 3.53 5.05
C GLU A 73 23.89 2.66 4.00
N VAL A 74 22.98 1.77 4.42
CA VAL A 74 22.17 0.94 3.51
C VAL A 74 21.37 1.81 2.53
N VAL A 75 20.68 2.84 3.04
CA VAL A 75 19.92 3.78 2.18
C VAL A 75 20.86 4.54 1.24
N ALA A 76 22.02 5.00 1.75
CA ALA A 76 23.01 5.72 0.94
C ALA A 76 23.55 4.82 -0.19
N ASP A 77 23.84 3.55 0.08
CA ASP A 77 24.36 2.59 -0.89
C ASP A 77 23.32 2.23 -1.97
N ILE A 78 22.06 2.00 -1.57
CA ILE A 78 20.95 1.78 -2.52
C ILE A 78 20.81 2.98 -3.45
N LYS A 79 20.79 4.20 -2.86
CA LYS A 79 20.65 5.45 -3.62
C LYS A 79 21.85 5.70 -4.53
N TRP A 80 23.08 5.51 -4.03
CA TRP A 80 24.30 5.66 -4.82
C TRP A 80 24.29 4.72 -6.03
N LEU A 81 23.97 3.45 -5.83
CA LEU A 81 23.94 2.47 -6.93
C LEU A 81 22.86 2.80 -7.96
N TYR A 82 21.68 3.21 -7.50
CA TYR A 82 20.62 3.69 -8.37
C TYR A 82 21.08 4.88 -9.22
N ASP A 83 21.64 5.92 -8.60
CA ASP A 83 22.13 7.11 -9.30
C ASP A 83 23.23 6.78 -10.30
N HIS A 84 24.15 5.88 -9.93
CA HIS A 84 25.22 5.43 -10.81
C HIS A 84 24.65 4.74 -12.08
N MET A 85 23.63 3.91 -11.92
CA MET A 85 22.98 3.26 -13.06
C MET A 85 22.23 4.25 -13.94
N VAL A 86 21.50 5.21 -13.34
CA VAL A 86 20.82 6.28 -14.08
C VAL A 86 21.84 7.11 -14.87
N ALA A 87 22.90 7.59 -14.22
CA ALA A 87 23.94 8.39 -14.87
C ALA A 87 24.62 7.63 -16.04
N ARG A 88 24.95 6.34 -15.82
CA ARG A 88 25.55 5.49 -16.85
C ARG A 88 24.60 5.25 -18.03
N HIS A 89 23.29 5.09 -17.75
CA HIS A 89 22.28 4.93 -18.81
C HIS A 89 22.12 6.24 -19.58
N MET A 90 21.99 7.37 -18.91
CA MET A 90 21.87 8.69 -19.56
C MET A 90 23.08 9.04 -20.43
N ALA A 91 24.30 8.67 -20.01
CA ALA A 91 25.51 8.89 -20.80
C ALA A 91 25.51 8.10 -22.12
N ARG A 92 24.90 6.91 -22.14
CA ARG A 92 24.78 6.06 -23.34
C ARG A 92 23.55 6.36 -24.18
N HIS A 93 22.50 6.83 -23.55
CA HIS A 93 21.19 7.12 -24.11
C HIS A 93 20.72 8.51 -23.64
N PRO A 94 21.30 9.60 -24.19
CA PRO A 94 20.90 10.96 -23.82
C PRO A 94 19.40 11.17 -23.95
N LEU A 95 18.85 12.06 -23.14
CA LEU A 95 17.46 12.47 -23.26
C LEU A 95 17.24 13.21 -24.57
N SER A 96 16.16 12.87 -25.27
CA SER A 96 15.73 13.57 -26.49
C SER A 96 15.24 15.00 -26.16
N GLU A 97 15.18 15.87 -27.15
CA GLU A 97 14.63 17.22 -27.02
C GLU A 97 13.20 17.21 -26.45
N ARG A 98 12.39 16.23 -26.85
CA ARG A 98 11.03 16.07 -26.32
C ARG A 98 11.04 15.74 -24.83
N GLU A 99 11.88 14.79 -24.39
CA GLU A 99 12.00 14.43 -22.96
C GLU A 99 12.49 15.62 -22.15
N MET A 100 13.51 16.33 -22.63
CA MET A 100 14.03 17.54 -21.99
C MET A 100 12.98 18.65 -21.95
N GLY A 101 12.16 18.80 -22.98
CA GLY A 101 11.06 19.75 -23.00
C GLY A 101 10.00 19.48 -21.92
N LEU A 102 9.61 18.20 -21.73
CA LEU A 102 8.65 17.81 -20.69
C LEU A 102 9.20 18.08 -19.28
N LEU A 103 10.45 17.71 -19.03
CA LEU A 103 11.11 17.95 -17.72
C LEU A 103 11.24 19.45 -17.43
N SER A 104 11.63 20.25 -18.43
CA SER A 104 11.76 21.70 -18.29
C SER A 104 10.41 22.37 -18.01
N ALA A 105 9.33 21.94 -18.68
CA ALA A 105 7.98 22.43 -18.44
C ALA A 105 7.51 22.13 -17.00
N ALA A 106 7.86 20.95 -16.47
CA ALA A 106 7.59 20.55 -15.09
C ALA A 106 8.61 21.12 -14.08
N ARG A 107 9.65 21.83 -14.52
CA ARG A 107 10.76 22.35 -13.70
C ARG A 107 11.51 21.25 -12.94
N LEU A 108 11.68 20.10 -13.57
CA LEU A 108 12.35 18.93 -13.01
C LEU A 108 13.75 18.75 -13.57
N HIS A 109 14.63 18.19 -12.73
CA HIS A 109 15.99 17.79 -13.14
C HIS A 109 15.94 16.57 -14.10
N PRO A 110 16.88 16.41 -15.06
CA PRO A 110 16.93 15.28 -15.99
C PRO A 110 16.80 13.89 -15.37
N VAL A 111 17.31 13.67 -14.16
CA VAL A 111 17.19 12.41 -13.42
C VAL A 111 15.73 12.05 -13.13
N ALA A 112 14.82 13.02 -13.04
CA ALA A 112 13.40 12.79 -12.79
C ALA A 112 12.75 11.92 -13.87
N ALA A 113 13.26 11.88 -15.11
CA ALA A 113 12.79 10.97 -16.13
C ALA A 113 12.71 9.49 -15.66
N TYR A 114 13.52 9.12 -14.65
CA TYR A 114 13.61 7.77 -14.07
C TYR A 114 12.87 7.63 -12.74
N GLY A 115 12.00 8.57 -12.38
CA GLY A 115 11.29 8.57 -11.11
C GLY A 115 10.52 7.29 -10.83
N CYS A 116 10.70 6.74 -9.62
CA CYS A 116 10.02 5.54 -9.15
C CYS A 116 10.04 5.45 -7.62
N THR A 117 9.16 4.64 -7.08
CA THR A 117 9.11 4.21 -5.67
C THR A 117 10.03 3.02 -5.42
N LEU A 118 10.05 2.51 -4.19
CA LEU A 118 10.70 1.25 -3.85
C LEU A 118 10.09 0.66 -2.57
N ALA A 119 9.67 -0.60 -2.61
CA ALA A 119 9.23 -1.38 -1.47
C ALA A 119 9.98 -2.72 -1.44
N VAL A 120 10.53 -3.10 -0.28
CA VAL A 120 11.33 -4.32 -0.12
C VAL A 120 11.00 -4.99 1.21
N ALA A 121 10.90 -6.33 1.21
CA ALA A 121 10.96 -7.13 2.42
C ALA A 121 12.16 -8.09 2.33
N VAL A 122 12.93 -8.16 3.40
CA VAL A 122 14.03 -9.11 3.60
C VAL A 122 13.69 -9.99 4.79
N ILE A 123 13.57 -11.28 4.55
CA ILE A 123 13.41 -12.31 5.59
C ILE A 123 14.77 -12.98 5.74
N ASP A 124 15.47 -12.67 6.82
CA ASP A 124 16.84 -13.12 7.09
C ASP A 124 16.83 -14.30 8.05
N TYR A 125 17.09 -15.49 7.50
CA TYR A 125 17.10 -16.73 8.27
C TYR A 125 18.37 -16.87 9.12
N ALA A 126 19.48 -16.27 8.67
CA ALA A 126 20.74 -16.33 9.38
C ALA A 126 20.69 -15.55 10.70
N HIS A 127 20.02 -14.40 10.70
CA HIS A 127 19.89 -13.53 11.87
C HIS A 127 18.51 -13.64 12.57
N ASN A 128 17.63 -14.53 12.10
CA ASN A 128 16.27 -14.68 12.62
C ASN A 128 15.52 -13.35 12.72
N SER A 129 15.49 -12.60 11.63
CA SER A 129 14.88 -11.28 11.57
C SER A 129 14.15 -11.02 10.24
N THR A 130 13.29 -10.04 10.24
CA THR A 130 12.64 -9.54 9.01
C THR A 130 12.75 -8.03 8.97
N THR A 131 13.15 -7.48 7.82
CA THR A 131 13.25 -6.01 7.66
C THR A 131 12.42 -5.55 6.48
N ARG A 132 11.66 -4.48 6.70
CA ARG A 132 10.87 -3.78 5.68
C ARG A 132 11.53 -2.46 5.31
N TYR A 133 11.59 -2.17 4.01
CA TYR A 133 12.13 -0.94 3.44
C TYR A 133 11.10 -0.33 2.50
N CYS A 134 10.86 0.98 2.59
CA CYS A 134 9.86 1.66 1.78
C CYS A 134 10.24 3.10 1.44
N LEU A 135 10.10 3.49 0.19
CA LEU A 135 10.17 4.87 -0.28
C LEU A 135 9.01 5.13 -1.23
N GLY A 136 8.22 6.16 -0.93
CA GLY A 136 7.01 6.49 -1.70
C GLY A 136 5.78 5.73 -1.20
N ASP A 137 4.81 5.53 -2.10
CA ASP A 137 3.48 4.97 -1.85
C ASP A 137 3.33 3.47 -2.18
N SER A 138 4.37 2.83 -2.70
CA SER A 138 4.45 1.36 -2.71
C SER A 138 4.51 0.83 -1.28
N GLY A 139 3.94 -0.36 -1.02
CA GLY A 139 3.76 -0.87 0.32
C GLY A 139 4.40 -2.22 0.61
N VAL A 140 4.56 -2.49 1.91
CA VAL A 140 5.02 -3.78 2.46
C VAL A 140 4.15 -4.16 3.63
N PHE A 141 3.50 -5.31 3.59
CA PHE A 141 2.88 -5.90 4.77
C PHE A 141 3.64 -7.15 5.22
N CYS A 142 3.55 -7.47 6.50
CA CYS A 142 4.05 -8.71 7.09
C CYS A 142 3.03 -9.29 8.04
N ILE A 143 3.05 -10.62 8.18
CA ILE A 143 2.22 -11.35 9.15
C ILE A 143 3.14 -12.28 9.94
N GLY A 144 3.10 -12.18 11.27
CA GLY A 144 3.84 -13.05 12.17
C GLY A 144 3.39 -14.50 12.11
N ALA A 145 4.16 -15.41 12.71
CA ALA A 145 3.80 -16.82 12.79
C ALA A 145 2.54 -17.07 13.64
N ASP A 146 2.15 -16.11 14.46
CA ASP A 146 0.93 -16.07 15.26
C ASP A 146 -0.29 -15.49 14.52
N GLY A 147 -0.15 -15.16 13.24
CA GLY A 147 -1.21 -14.57 12.41
C GLY A 147 -1.46 -13.07 12.65
N ARG A 148 -0.66 -12.41 13.48
CA ARG A 148 -0.81 -10.99 13.81
C ARG A 148 0.07 -10.10 12.94
N PHE A 149 -0.37 -8.87 12.75
CA PHE A 149 0.44 -7.86 12.06
C PHE A 149 1.47 -7.26 13.03
N PRO A 150 2.74 -7.17 12.63
CA PRO A 150 3.69 -6.33 13.35
C PRO A 150 3.26 -4.85 13.26
N PRO A 151 3.80 -3.95 14.10
CA PRO A 151 3.47 -2.53 14.04
C PRO A 151 3.53 -1.99 12.60
N SER A 152 2.56 -1.15 12.23
CA SER A 152 2.53 -0.54 10.89
C SER A 152 3.80 0.26 10.62
N MET A 153 4.23 0.28 9.36
CA MET A 153 5.30 1.21 8.96
C MET A 153 4.83 2.66 9.14
N PRO A 154 5.71 3.57 9.57
CA PRO A 154 5.38 5.00 9.59
C PRO A 154 4.90 5.47 8.21
N GLU A 155 3.91 6.35 8.18
CA GLU A 155 3.51 7.00 6.94
C GLU A 155 4.61 7.95 6.44
N ASP A 156 4.73 8.07 5.11
CA ASP A 156 5.59 9.09 4.51
C ASP A 156 4.79 10.41 4.40
N PRO A 157 5.17 11.46 5.14
CA PRO A 157 4.45 12.73 5.11
C PRO A 157 4.49 13.45 3.76
N ALA A 158 5.38 13.04 2.84
CA ALA A 158 5.44 13.57 1.48
C ALA A 158 4.42 12.89 0.53
N CYS A 159 3.84 11.75 0.90
CA CYS A 159 2.82 11.07 0.12
C CYS A 159 1.45 11.70 0.41
N VAL A 160 1.09 12.74 -0.36
CA VAL A 160 -0.19 13.44 -0.23
C VAL A 160 -0.85 13.58 -1.61
N GLY A 161 -2.03 12.98 -1.77
CA GLY A 161 -2.73 12.96 -3.05
C GLY A 161 -1.94 12.18 -4.11
N SER A 162 -1.51 12.85 -5.18
CA SER A 162 -0.67 12.26 -6.24
C SER A 162 0.83 12.54 -6.05
N ALA A 163 1.22 13.21 -4.96
CA ALA A 163 2.63 13.44 -4.64
C ALA A 163 3.18 12.27 -3.87
N THR A 164 4.36 11.79 -4.24
CA THR A 164 5.06 10.69 -3.59
C THR A 164 6.55 10.90 -3.55
N SER A 165 7.22 10.32 -2.56
CA SER A 165 8.67 10.27 -2.51
C SER A 165 9.23 9.33 -3.58
N SER A 166 10.41 9.68 -4.13
CA SER A 166 10.92 9.01 -5.32
C SER A 166 12.44 8.81 -5.27
N MET A 167 12.90 7.69 -5.82
CA MET A 167 14.32 7.39 -5.98
C MET A 167 15.08 8.42 -6.83
N CYS A 168 14.41 9.20 -7.67
CA CYS A 168 15.03 10.27 -8.48
C CYS A 168 15.28 11.58 -7.72
N GLN A 169 14.83 11.70 -6.47
CA GLN A 169 15.07 12.88 -5.63
C GLN A 169 16.52 12.93 -5.14
N SER A 170 16.91 14.03 -4.48
CA SER A 170 18.27 14.16 -3.95
C SER A 170 18.58 13.08 -2.90
N PRO A 171 19.86 12.70 -2.70
CA PRO A 171 20.22 11.73 -1.67
C PRO A 171 19.72 12.10 -0.27
N GLU A 172 19.73 13.40 0.07
CA GLU A 172 19.24 13.92 1.36
C GLU A 172 17.73 13.72 1.49
N THR A 173 16.97 14.00 0.43
CA THR A 173 15.51 13.81 0.42
C THR A 173 15.17 12.32 0.52
N VAL A 174 15.85 11.46 -0.26
CA VAL A 174 15.64 10.00 -0.19
C VAL A 174 15.94 9.51 1.22
N LYS A 175 17.07 9.90 1.83
CA LYS A 175 17.42 9.52 3.20
C LYS A 175 16.34 9.94 4.22
N GLN A 176 15.77 11.12 4.07
CA GLN A 176 14.74 11.65 4.97
C GLN A 176 13.42 10.88 4.88
N HIS A 177 13.05 10.41 3.68
CA HIS A 177 11.75 9.78 3.41
C HIS A 177 11.82 8.25 3.30
N PHE A 178 13.03 7.68 3.33
CA PHE A 178 13.20 6.24 3.30
C PHE A 178 12.86 5.65 4.68
N ARG A 179 11.88 4.79 4.72
CA ARG A 179 11.36 4.17 5.95
C ARG A 179 11.91 2.76 6.07
N ILE A 180 12.43 2.43 7.23
CA ILE A 180 12.95 1.10 7.56
C ILE A 180 12.30 0.64 8.86
N GLN A 181 11.95 -0.62 8.91
CA GLN A 181 11.42 -1.23 10.11
C GLN A 181 11.94 -2.65 10.27
N HIS A 182 12.59 -2.87 11.40
CA HIS A 182 13.06 -4.18 11.82
C HIS A 182 11.98 -4.89 12.62
N ILE A 183 11.80 -6.18 12.35
CA ILE A 183 10.87 -7.08 13.03
C ILE A 183 11.70 -8.21 13.58
N ASP A 184 11.61 -8.43 14.89
CA ASP A 184 12.27 -9.56 15.53
C ASP A 184 11.58 -10.87 15.09
N GLY A 185 12.40 -11.83 14.64
CA GLY A 185 11.91 -13.12 14.17
C GLY A 185 11.55 -13.17 12.67
N ILE A 186 11.24 -14.39 12.26
CA ILE A 186 10.83 -14.70 10.88
C ILE A 186 9.32 -14.59 10.79
N VAL A 187 8.85 -13.80 9.85
CA VAL A 187 7.41 -13.66 9.56
C VAL A 187 6.89 -14.88 8.78
N ALA A 188 5.63 -15.26 8.98
CA ALA A 188 4.98 -16.33 8.21
C ALA A 188 4.70 -15.90 6.76
N ALA A 189 4.43 -14.61 6.55
CA ALA A 189 4.23 -14.04 5.23
C ALA A 189 4.72 -12.60 5.15
N ALA A 190 5.28 -12.23 3.99
CA ALA A 190 5.61 -10.86 3.63
C ALA A 190 5.16 -10.57 2.19
N GLY A 191 4.38 -9.51 2.00
CA GLY A 191 3.93 -9.05 0.68
C GLY A 191 4.46 -7.66 0.38
N VAL A 192 4.96 -7.44 -0.84
CA VAL A 192 5.34 -6.14 -1.36
C VAL A 192 4.52 -5.81 -2.60
N TYR A 193 4.08 -4.55 -2.74
CA TYR A 193 3.13 -4.17 -3.77
C TYR A 193 3.32 -2.73 -4.26
N SER A 194 2.93 -2.48 -5.53
CA SER A 194 2.74 -1.12 -6.07
C SER A 194 1.36 -0.59 -5.66
N ASP A 195 1.14 0.72 -5.74
CA ASP A 195 -0.11 1.37 -5.38
C ASP A 195 -1.33 0.81 -6.15
N GLY A 196 -1.16 0.41 -7.40
CA GLY A 196 -2.20 -0.26 -8.20
C GLY A 196 -2.66 -1.63 -7.65
N ALA A 197 -1.89 -2.22 -6.71
CA ALA A 197 -2.22 -3.46 -6.02
C ALA A 197 -2.46 -3.24 -4.52
N GLU A 198 -2.63 -1.99 -4.08
CA GLU A 198 -2.80 -1.62 -2.68
C GLU A 198 -4.12 -2.14 -2.11
N ALA A 199 -4.03 -2.72 -0.92
CA ALA A 199 -5.15 -3.03 -0.06
C ALA A 199 -4.73 -2.81 1.40
N GLU A 200 -5.71 -2.55 2.28
CA GLU A 200 -5.45 -2.59 3.71
C GLU A 200 -4.89 -3.97 4.10
N ASP A 201 -3.88 -4.03 4.97
CA ASP A 201 -3.16 -5.25 5.34
C ASP A 201 -4.12 -6.39 5.73
N TRP A 202 -5.13 -6.08 6.55
CA TRP A 202 -6.13 -7.06 6.98
C TRP A 202 -6.97 -7.61 5.81
N ARG A 203 -7.28 -6.79 4.82
CA ARG A 203 -8.07 -7.19 3.65
C ARG A 203 -7.23 -8.05 2.70
N ALA A 204 -5.97 -7.69 2.49
CA ALA A 204 -5.04 -8.52 1.74
C ALA A 204 -4.89 -9.89 2.42
N ALA A 205 -4.70 -9.91 3.74
CA ALA A 205 -4.55 -11.12 4.53
C ALA A 205 -5.82 -11.99 4.52
N GLU A 206 -7.02 -11.39 4.61
CA GLU A 206 -8.29 -12.11 4.48
C GLU A 206 -8.39 -12.85 3.15
N VAL A 207 -8.11 -12.17 2.04
CA VAL A 207 -8.16 -12.77 0.70
C VAL A 207 -7.12 -13.87 0.52
N LEU A 208 -5.91 -13.67 1.05
CA LEU A 208 -4.80 -14.58 0.85
C LEU A 208 -4.84 -15.81 1.77
N PHE A 209 -5.24 -15.66 3.02
CA PHE A 209 -4.98 -16.67 4.05
C PHE A 209 -6.21 -17.19 4.78
N SER A 210 -7.36 -16.51 4.77
CA SER A 210 -8.54 -17.02 5.45
C SER A 210 -8.99 -18.36 4.87
N LYS A 211 -9.27 -19.32 5.76
CA LYS A 211 -9.89 -20.59 5.38
C LYS A 211 -11.38 -20.32 5.06
N GLY A 212 -11.78 -20.50 3.80
CA GLY A 212 -13.19 -20.44 3.43
C GLY A 212 -13.97 -21.64 3.98
N ASP A 213 -15.31 -21.51 4.07
CA ASP A 213 -16.22 -22.57 4.56
C ASP A 213 -16.19 -23.83 3.68
N GLU A 214 -15.78 -23.72 2.43
CA GLU A 214 -15.56 -24.86 1.55
C GLU A 214 -14.04 -25.09 1.47
N ALA A 215 -13.60 -26.28 1.85
CA ALA A 215 -12.23 -26.77 1.71
C ALA A 215 -11.83 -26.93 0.23
N SER A 216 -11.93 -25.87 -0.55
CA SER A 216 -11.32 -25.82 -1.86
C SER A 216 -9.84 -25.57 -1.64
N GLU A 217 -9.01 -26.50 -2.11
CA GLU A 217 -7.55 -26.37 -2.23
C GLU A 217 -7.21 -25.27 -3.25
N GLU A 218 -7.72 -24.05 -3.03
CA GLU A 218 -7.39 -22.90 -3.88
C GLU A 218 -5.91 -22.60 -3.72
N SER A 219 -5.15 -22.68 -4.82
CA SER A 219 -3.72 -22.42 -4.78
C SER A 219 -3.45 -20.96 -4.37
N MET A 220 -2.31 -20.72 -3.72
CA MET A 220 -1.91 -19.38 -3.31
C MET A 220 -1.79 -18.43 -4.53
N GLU A 221 -1.41 -18.95 -5.70
CA GLU A 221 -1.40 -18.20 -6.96
C GLU A 221 -2.79 -17.67 -7.33
N ASN A 222 -3.83 -18.49 -7.17
CA ASN A 222 -5.21 -18.08 -7.43
C ASN A 222 -5.70 -17.03 -6.44
N ARG A 223 -5.30 -17.14 -5.18
CA ARG A 223 -5.61 -16.15 -4.13
C ARG A 223 -4.94 -14.81 -4.42
N VAL A 224 -3.68 -14.80 -4.87
CA VAL A 224 -3.00 -13.58 -5.35
C VAL A 224 -3.73 -12.99 -6.56
N GLU A 225 -4.16 -13.82 -7.52
CA GLU A 225 -4.96 -13.37 -8.66
C GLU A 225 -6.31 -12.74 -8.24
N LYS A 226 -6.94 -13.30 -7.21
CA LYS A 226 -8.18 -12.77 -6.63
C LYS A 226 -7.93 -11.42 -5.95
N LEU A 227 -6.84 -11.28 -5.18
CA LEU A 227 -6.44 -10.02 -4.57
C LEU A 227 -6.28 -8.93 -5.64
N LEU A 228 -5.50 -9.19 -6.69
CA LEU A 228 -5.28 -8.24 -7.77
C LEU A 228 -6.55 -7.86 -8.54
N LYS A 229 -7.57 -8.71 -8.56
CA LYS A 229 -8.87 -8.36 -9.17
C LYS A 229 -9.68 -7.41 -8.30
N VAL A 230 -9.61 -7.54 -6.97
CA VAL A 230 -10.37 -6.68 -6.04
C VAL A 230 -9.70 -5.33 -5.80
N THR A 231 -8.40 -5.22 -6.12
CA THR A 231 -7.60 -3.97 -6.03
C THR A 231 -7.44 -3.26 -7.38
N ASP A 232 -8.03 -3.77 -8.48
CA ASP A 232 -7.87 -3.16 -9.81
C ASP A 232 -8.55 -1.79 -9.90
N HIS A 233 -7.72 -0.76 -9.97
CA HIS A 233 -8.11 0.65 -10.17
C HIS A 233 -7.64 1.20 -11.53
N GLY A 234 -7.16 0.32 -12.40
CA GLY A 234 -6.75 0.66 -13.77
C GLY A 234 -5.29 1.04 -13.94
N ASP A 235 -4.49 1.10 -12.87
CA ASP A 235 -3.05 1.31 -12.93
C ASP A 235 -2.29 -0.01 -13.02
N ASP A 236 -0.96 0.05 -13.25
CA ASP A 236 -0.09 -1.11 -13.22
C ASP A 236 -0.18 -1.79 -11.85
N GLN A 237 -0.23 -3.11 -11.83
CA GLN A 237 -0.38 -3.90 -10.62
C GLN A 237 0.81 -4.83 -10.46
N THR A 238 1.58 -4.66 -9.43
CA THR A 238 2.66 -5.57 -9.08
C THR A 238 2.57 -6.00 -7.63
N PHE A 239 2.61 -7.31 -7.42
CA PHE A 239 2.51 -7.93 -6.11
C PHE A 239 3.47 -9.11 -6.02
N VAL A 240 4.28 -9.16 -4.96
CA VAL A 240 5.16 -10.29 -4.66
C VAL A 240 4.92 -10.74 -3.23
N LEU A 241 4.60 -12.02 -3.06
CA LEU A 241 4.35 -12.65 -1.79
C LEU A 241 5.44 -13.68 -1.49
N ALA A 242 6.09 -13.56 -0.35
CA ALA A 242 6.87 -14.61 0.28
C ALA A 242 6.03 -15.21 1.41
N VAL A 243 5.80 -16.52 1.42
CA VAL A 243 4.93 -17.19 2.39
C VAL A 243 5.55 -18.52 2.82
N GLU A 244 5.50 -18.84 4.12
CA GLU A 244 5.84 -20.14 4.68
C GLU A 244 4.55 -20.97 4.81
N PRO A 245 4.30 -21.95 3.90
CA PRO A 245 3.01 -22.65 3.84
C PRO A 245 2.64 -23.37 5.13
N ASP A 246 3.63 -23.97 5.80
CA ASP A 246 3.39 -24.71 7.04
C ASP A 246 3.00 -23.75 8.18
N ALA A 247 3.62 -22.55 8.25
CA ALA A 247 3.32 -21.57 9.28
C ALA A 247 1.89 -21.02 9.13
N VAL A 248 1.48 -20.64 7.90
CA VAL A 248 0.15 -20.07 7.65
C VAL A 248 -0.99 -21.08 7.77
N SER A 249 -0.68 -22.37 7.83
CA SER A 249 -1.66 -23.44 8.00
C SER A 249 -1.98 -23.78 9.45
N THR A 250 -1.20 -23.29 10.41
CA THR A 250 -1.38 -23.59 11.85
C THR A 250 -2.66 -23.00 12.41
N ASP A 251 -3.22 -23.64 13.44
CA ASP A 251 -4.43 -23.12 14.11
C ASP A 251 -4.14 -21.80 14.83
N ASP A 252 -2.96 -21.63 15.40
CA ASP A 252 -2.53 -20.38 16.06
C ASP A 252 -2.48 -19.23 15.06
N PHE A 253 -1.88 -19.44 13.88
CA PHE A 253 -1.88 -18.43 12.82
C PHE A 253 -3.30 -18.07 12.38
N GLN A 254 -4.16 -19.08 12.16
CA GLN A 254 -5.53 -18.84 11.69
C GLN A 254 -6.39 -18.12 12.75
N ALA A 255 -6.16 -18.41 14.04
CA ALA A 255 -6.86 -17.72 15.12
C ALA A 255 -6.44 -16.23 15.20
N GLY A 256 -5.14 -15.94 15.21
CA GLY A 256 -4.64 -14.56 15.22
C GLY A 256 -5.06 -13.77 13.99
N LEU A 257 -4.99 -14.39 12.81
CA LEU A 257 -5.47 -13.78 11.56
C LEU A 257 -6.97 -13.43 11.62
N ALA A 258 -7.80 -14.32 12.16
CA ALA A 258 -9.24 -14.07 12.29
C ALA A 258 -9.53 -12.84 13.19
N GLU A 259 -8.75 -12.67 14.28
CA GLU A 259 -8.86 -11.49 15.14
C GLU A 259 -8.48 -10.20 14.39
N GLU A 260 -7.37 -10.21 13.65
CA GLU A 260 -6.93 -9.04 12.86
C GLU A 260 -7.93 -8.68 11.74
N VAL A 261 -8.46 -9.65 11.04
CA VAL A 261 -9.49 -9.45 10.01
C VAL A 261 -10.77 -8.89 10.64
N HIS A 262 -11.21 -9.45 11.77
CA HIS A 262 -12.38 -8.94 12.50
C HIS A 262 -12.19 -7.47 12.91
N ARG A 263 -11.03 -7.13 13.47
CA ARG A 263 -10.64 -5.75 13.83
C ARG A 263 -10.65 -4.82 12.62
N GLY A 264 -10.14 -5.28 11.48
CA GLY A 264 -10.18 -4.54 10.21
C GLY A 264 -11.60 -4.23 9.75
N HIS A 265 -12.50 -5.21 9.80
CA HIS A 265 -13.93 -5.01 9.49
C HIS A 265 -14.60 -4.01 10.43
N GLN A 266 -14.28 -4.02 11.72
CA GLN A 266 -14.79 -3.04 12.69
C GLN A 266 -14.30 -1.62 12.36
N LEU A 267 -13.00 -1.45 12.07
CA LEU A 267 -12.43 -0.16 11.67
C LEU A 267 -13.10 0.39 10.40
N LEU A 268 -13.31 -0.46 9.40
CA LEU A 268 -13.99 -0.08 8.16
C LEU A 268 -15.45 0.35 8.44
N ALA A 269 -16.17 -0.37 9.32
CA ALA A 269 -17.53 -0.02 9.70
C ALA A 269 -17.60 1.33 10.42
N ILE A 270 -16.65 1.60 11.32
CA ILE A 270 -16.52 2.90 12.02
C ILE A 270 -16.24 4.02 11.00
N THR A 271 -15.29 3.83 10.09
CA THR A 271 -14.93 4.83 9.06
C THR A 271 -16.13 5.18 8.19
N ARG A 272 -16.83 4.18 7.65
CA ARG A 272 -18.07 4.38 6.88
C ARG A 272 -19.17 5.06 7.68
N GLY A 273 -19.30 4.69 8.94
CA GLY A 273 -20.25 5.32 9.87
C GLY A 273 -19.93 6.80 10.08
N VAL A 274 -18.66 7.16 10.27
CA VAL A 274 -18.21 8.55 10.45
C VAL A 274 -18.45 9.38 9.18
N GLU A 275 -18.21 8.84 8.00
CA GLU A 275 -18.49 9.51 6.73
C GLU A 275 -20.00 9.74 6.55
N LYS A 276 -20.82 8.70 6.77
CA LYS A 276 -22.29 8.83 6.73
C LYS A 276 -22.77 9.87 7.74
N ARG A 277 -22.20 9.92 8.95
CA ARG A 277 -22.50 10.94 9.97
C ARG A 277 -22.25 12.35 9.47
N LYS A 278 -21.10 12.62 8.82
CA LYS A 278 -20.79 13.95 8.24
C LYS A 278 -21.80 14.34 7.17
N GLN A 279 -22.21 13.40 6.31
CA GLN A 279 -23.24 13.66 5.29
C GLN A 279 -24.59 13.97 5.93
N MET A 280 -25.02 13.20 6.93
CA MET A 280 -26.27 13.41 7.64
C MET A 280 -26.29 14.73 8.44
N GLU A 281 -25.17 15.10 9.05
CA GLU A 281 -25.03 16.40 9.73
C GLU A 281 -25.27 17.56 8.76
N THR A 282 -24.66 17.49 7.57
CA THR A 282 -24.86 18.48 6.51
C THR A 282 -26.32 18.51 6.07
N TYR A 283 -26.94 17.35 5.88
CA TYR A 283 -28.36 17.22 5.52
C TYR A 283 -29.28 17.82 6.57
N LEU A 284 -29.06 17.50 7.85
CA LEU A 284 -29.83 18.06 8.97
C LEU A 284 -29.71 19.58 9.07
N ARG A 285 -28.53 20.16 8.82
CA ARG A 285 -28.35 21.63 8.77
C ARG A 285 -29.22 22.25 7.66
N LEU A 286 -29.30 21.62 6.48
CA LEU A 286 -30.18 22.05 5.39
C LEU A 286 -31.66 21.97 5.75
N LEU A 287 -32.10 20.85 6.39
CA LEU A 287 -33.47 20.68 6.85
C LEU A 287 -33.87 21.72 7.90
N LEU A 288 -32.98 21.99 8.88
CA LEU A 288 -33.20 23.04 9.89
C LEU A 288 -33.30 24.43 9.25
N GLY A 289 -32.47 24.72 8.25
CA GLY A 289 -32.57 25.96 7.46
C GLY A 289 -33.91 26.10 6.72
N LYS A 290 -34.44 25.00 6.19
CA LYS A 290 -35.74 24.94 5.53
C LYS A 290 -36.87 25.11 6.55
N ALA A 291 -36.80 24.39 7.68
CA ALA A 291 -37.80 24.48 8.76
C ALA A 291 -38.00 25.92 9.28
N LYS A 292 -36.92 26.71 9.39
CA LYS A 292 -36.98 28.13 9.82
C LYS A 292 -37.74 29.04 8.87
N ARG A 293 -37.98 28.63 7.62
CA ARG A 293 -38.69 29.40 6.59
C ARG A 293 -40.16 29.00 6.46
N LEU A 294 -40.59 27.95 7.10
CA LEU A 294 -41.97 27.45 7.12
C LEU A 294 -42.74 28.04 8.30
N SER A 295 -44.05 28.14 8.15
CA SER A 295 -44.96 28.64 9.20
C SER A 295 -46.25 27.85 9.25
N GLY A 296 -46.97 27.95 10.39
CA GLY A 296 -48.27 27.28 10.57
C GLY A 296 -48.21 25.77 10.45
N ASN A 297 -49.24 25.19 9.85
CA ASN A 297 -49.41 23.74 9.73
C ASN A 297 -48.29 23.08 8.87
N GLU A 298 -47.72 23.81 7.89
CA GLU A 298 -46.62 23.30 7.09
C GLU A 298 -45.37 23.08 7.90
N ALA A 299 -45.06 23.97 8.83
CA ALA A 299 -43.90 23.82 9.74
C ALA A 299 -44.05 22.62 10.65
N VAL A 300 -45.25 22.37 11.19
CA VAL A 300 -45.55 21.23 12.08
C VAL A 300 -45.38 19.93 11.28
N LYS A 301 -46.02 19.82 10.11
CA LYS A 301 -45.93 18.65 9.24
C LYS A 301 -44.50 18.35 8.83
N PHE A 302 -43.75 19.34 8.40
CA PHE A 302 -42.34 19.19 8.02
C PHE A 302 -41.48 18.72 9.20
N LYS A 303 -41.71 19.25 10.40
CA LYS A 303 -40.99 18.84 11.61
C LYS A 303 -41.22 17.37 11.93
N ASP A 304 -42.49 16.92 11.86
CA ASP A 304 -42.85 15.57 12.27
C ASP A 304 -42.53 14.50 11.21
N GLU A 305 -42.75 14.81 9.92
CA GLU A 305 -42.60 13.84 8.84
C GLU A 305 -41.18 13.81 8.25
N VAL A 306 -40.38 14.85 8.39
CA VAL A 306 -39.05 14.96 7.75
C VAL A 306 -37.93 15.17 8.76
N LEU A 307 -38.04 16.19 9.62
CA LEU A 307 -36.93 16.56 10.49
C LEU A 307 -36.72 15.57 11.63
N ARG A 308 -37.81 15.10 12.28
CA ARG A 308 -37.72 14.15 13.40
C ARG A 308 -37.14 12.81 12.96
N PRO A 309 -37.63 12.14 11.89
CA PRO A 309 -37.03 10.89 11.41
C PRO A 309 -35.55 11.02 11.07
N ALA A 310 -35.14 12.10 10.42
CA ALA A 310 -33.73 12.35 10.09
C ALA A 310 -32.86 12.54 11.35
N ALA A 311 -33.37 13.20 12.37
CA ALA A 311 -32.67 13.37 13.65
C ALA A 311 -32.56 12.04 14.44
N GLU A 312 -33.59 11.21 14.39
CA GLU A 312 -33.58 9.88 15.01
C GLU A 312 -32.57 8.96 14.30
N GLU A 313 -32.52 8.97 12.97
CA GLU A 313 -31.52 8.20 12.21
C GLU A 313 -30.08 8.66 12.53
N PHE A 314 -29.87 9.96 12.66
CA PHE A 314 -28.57 10.51 13.04
C PHE A 314 -28.16 10.08 14.46
N ALA A 315 -29.09 10.08 15.42
CA ALA A 315 -28.83 9.62 16.78
C ALA A 315 -28.51 8.11 16.82
N ALA A 316 -29.25 7.30 16.08
CA ALA A 316 -29.00 5.87 15.97
C ALA A 316 -27.61 5.56 15.38
N LEU A 317 -27.21 6.29 14.32
CA LEU A 317 -25.90 6.15 13.71
C LEU A 317 -24.76 6.52 14.66
N ASN A 318 -24.90 7.60 15.44
CA ASN A 318 -23.91 7.98 16.45
C ASN A 318 -23.74 6.88 17.51
N ASN A 319 -24.86 6.35 18.01
CA ASN A 319 -24.82 5.26 18.99
C ASN A 319 -24.13 4.01 18.44
N THR A 320 -24.38 3.64 17.17
CA THR A 320 -23.70 2.51 16.51
C THR A 320 -22.19 2.73 16.43
N ILE A 321 -21.74 3.94 16.05
CA ILE A 321 -20.31 4.27 15.97
C ILE A 321 -19.68 4.18 17.37
N ASP A 322 -20.34 4.68 18.41
CA ASP A 322 -19.81 4.68 19.77
C ASP A 322 -19.71 3.24 20.33
N VAL A 323 -20.68 2.37 20.03
CA VAL A 323 -20.62 0.94 20.38
C VAL A 323 -19.42 0.26 19.71
N LEU A 324 -19.28 0.41 18.39
CA LEU A 324 -18.16 -0.19 17.65
C LEU A 324 -16.78 0.29 18.16
N ARG A 325 -16.66 1.57 18.52
CA ARG A 325 -15.42 2.10 19.09
C ARG A 325 -15.09 1.47 20.43
N LYS A 326 -16.10 1.33 21.30
CA LYS A 326 -15.94 0.70 22.60
C LYS A 326 -15.52 -0.75 22.47
N GLU A 327 -16.17 -1.51 21.58
CA GLU A 327 -15.78 -2.90 21.29
C GLU A 327 -14.33 -2.99 20.79
N LEU A 328 -13.87 -2.02 19.99
CA LEU A 328 -12.49 -1.98 19.49
C LEU A 328 -11.47 -1.68 20.60
N GLU A 329 -11.84 -0.86 21.61
CA GLU A 329 -10.98 -0.53 22.76
C GLU A 329 -10.89 -1.68 23.78
N GLU A 330 -11.90 -2.58 23.83
CA GLU A 330 -11.96 -3.72 24.73
C GLU A 330 -11.19 -4.95 24.22
N VAL A 331 -10.70 -4.93 22.96
CA VAL A 331 -9.83 -5.98 22.41
C VAL A 331 -8.40 -5.74 22.88
N PRO A 332 -7.78 -6.67 23.63
CA PRO A 332 -6.45 -6.53 24.21
C PRO A 332 -5.33 -6.42 23.19
#